data_670f0a24dfb1889cbadf6f329ecadca8
#
_entry.id   670f0a24dfb1889cbadf6f329ecadca8
#
_cell.length_a   1.000
_cell.length_b   1.000
_cell.length_c   1.000
_cell.angle_alpha   90.00
_cell.angle_beta   90.00
_cell.angle_gamma   90.00
#
_symmetry.space_group_name_H-M   'P 1'
#
loop_
_entity.id
_entity.type
_entity.pdbx_description
1 polymer ?
#
loop_
_entity_poly.entity_id
_entity_poly.type
_entity_poly.pdbx_seq_one_letter_code
_entity_poly.pdbx_strand_id
1 'polypeptide(L)'
;MKIGVPREVKKQEHRVALLPATAYQLRKRGHTVLVERGAGSGCGYPDSDYEAAGATMVGTHAEAFDADLIVKVKEPQPDEIPLLRKGQVLFTYLHLAADKTLTEALMKSGVTGLAYETIEINRHLPLLEPMSEIAGRMSVVVGANLLAKHQGGTGVLLGGVPGVLPGKVVVIGGGTSGINAARMAQGLGADVTILEVDLERMRFLDITLHTAHTLYSNEAHLQEVLPNVDLLIGAVLVPGARAPRLITREMLRHMKPGSVFVDIAIDQGGCAETSRPTTHENPTFVEEGVIHYCVANMPGAYARTATQALTNVTARYVEMIADLGLEAACEKVPALRGGINVHDGRVTCPMVAEAHGLPAAPLDLGKA
;
A
#
# COMPACT_ATOMS: atom_id res chain seq x y z
N MET A 1 16.81 -22.60 -6.50
CA MET A 1 16.77 -21.61 -5.41
C MET A 1 15.78 -22.09 -4.34
N LYS A 2 16.03 -21.77 -3.07
CA LYS A 2 15.13 -22.00 -1.95
C LYS A 2 14.37 -20.68 -1.67
N ILE A 3 13.03 -20.70 -1.72
CA ILE A 3 12.14 -19.56 -1.51
C ILE A 3 11.42 -19.74 -0.19
N GLY A 4 11.45 -18.77 0.68
CA GLY A 4 10.79 -18.76 1.97
C GLY A 4 9.61 -17.80 2.00
N VAL A 5 8.48 -18.27 2.50
CA VAL A 5 7.23 -17.52 2.67
C VAL A 5 6.82 -17.62 4.14
N PRO A 6 7.33 -16.77 5.01
CA PRO A 6 6.93 -16.73 6.40
C PRO A 6 5.51 -16.21 6.56
N ARG A 7 4.87 -16.56 7.66
CA ARG A 7 3.61 -15.96 8.08
C ARG A 7 3.88 -14.52 8.54
N GLU A 8 3.04 -13.58 8.13
CA GLU A 8 3.13 -12.20 8.61
C GLU A 8 2.84 -12.12 10.12
N VAL A 9 3.71 -11.44 10.83
CA VAL A 9 3.61 -11.26 12.31
C VAL A 9 3.22 -9.86 12.71
N LYS A 10 3.20 -8.90 11.76
CA LYS A 10 2.71 -7.56 12.02
C LYS A 10 1.24 -7.61 12.42
N LYS A 11 0.89 -6.87 13.47
CA LYS A 11 -0.48 -6.86 14.03
C LYS A 11 -1.51 -6.58 12.92
N GLN A 12 -2.56 -7.40 12.86
CA GLN A 12 -3.65 -7.31 11.88
C GLN A 12 -3.22 -7.46 10.41
N GLU A 13 -2.05 -8.03 10.14
CA GLU A 13 -1.66 -8.44 8.80
C GLU A 13 -2.08 -9.89 8.56
N HIS A 14 -2.97 -10.10 7.62
CA HIS A 14 -3.55 -11.40 7.29
C HIS A 14 -3.24 -11.83 5.85
N ARG A 15 -2.51 -11.00 5.09
CA ARG A 15 -2.09 -11.33 3.73
C ARG A 15 -0.94 -12.33 3.74
N VAL A 16 -0.73 -12.98 2.60
CA VAL A 16 0.45 -13.81 2.33
C VAL A 16 1.09 -13.36 1.00
N ALA A 17 2.40 -13.43 0.92
CA ALA A 17 3.13 -12.88 -0.22
C ALA A 17 3.17 -13.80 -1.45
N LEU A 18 2.81 -15.06 -1.31
CA LEU A 18 2.83 -16.05 -2.38
C LEU A 18 1.58 -16.92 -2.34
N LEU A 19 0.89 -17.08 -3.47
CA LEU A 19 -0.25 -17.98 -3.61
C LEU A 19 0.17 -19.43 -3.91
N PRO A 20 -0.69 -20.44 -3.60
CA PRO A 20 -0.43 -21.83 -3.96
C PRO A 20 -0.13 -22.04 -5.44
N ALA A 21 -0.82 -21.31 -6.33
CA ALA A 21 -0.57 -21.38 -7.76
C ALA A 21 0.86 -20.97 -8.16
N THR A 22 1.42 -19.94 -7.53
CA THR A 22 2.82 -19.53 -7.77
C THR A 22 3.78 -20.53 -7.14
N ALA A 23 3.48 -21.08 -5.96
CA ALA A 23 4.27 -22.14 -5.35
C ALA A 23 4.37 -23.37 -6.27
N TYR A 24 3.24 -23.77 -6.88
CA TYR A 24 3.20 -24.84 -7.88
C TYR A 24 4.13 -24.55 -9.09
N GLN A 25 4.07 -23.33 -9.65
CA GLN A 25 4.93 -22.96 -10.78
C GLN A 25 6.42 -23.01 -10.43
N LEU A 26 6.80 -22.48 -9.27
CA LEU A 26 8.18 -22.51 -8.76
C LEU A 26 8.64 -23.96 -8.54
N ARG A 27 7.82 -24.80 -7.94
CA ARG A 27 8.12 -26.24 -7.75
C ARG A 27 8.31 -26.97 -9.08
N LYS A 28 7.45 -26.70 -10.06
CA LYS A 28 7.55 -27.29 -11.41
C LYS A 28 8.85 -26.91 -12.11
N ARG A 29 9.43 -25.74 -11.79
CA ARG A 29 10.73 -25.26 -12.31
C ARG A 29 11.93 -25.78 -11.50
N GLY A 30 11.71 -26.64 -10.50
CA GLY A 30 12.77 -27.26 -9.69
C GLY A 30 13.22 -26.46 -8.48
N HIS A 31 12.49 -25.40 -8.11
CA HIS A 31 12.78 -24.63 -6.88
C HIS A 31 12.17 -25.31 -5.65
N THR A 32 12.71 -25.01 -4.47
CA THR A 32 12.15 -25.42 -3.18
C THR A 32 11.37 -24.24 -2.61
N VAL A 33 10.10 -24.46 -2.29
CA VAL A 33 9.23 -23.43 -1.67
C VAL A 33 8.93 -23.86 -0.25
N LEU A 34 9.39 -23.09 0.73
CA LEU A 34 9.10 -23.26 2.16
C LEU A 34 7.99 -22.29 2.54
N VAL A 35 6.89 -22.82 3.05
CA VAL A 35 5.76 -21.99 3.52
C VAL A 35 5.53 -22.27 4.99
N GLU A 36 5.53 -21.24 5.81
CA GLU A 36 5.21 -21.38 7.22
C GLU A 36 3.74 -21.76 7.41
N ARG A 37 3.49 -22.73 8.32
CA ARG A 37 2.12 -23.18 8.64
C ARG A 37 1.24 -21.99 9.04
N GLY A 38 0.05 -21.94 8.47
CA GLY A 38 -0.92 -20.89 8.71
C GLY A 38 -0.67 -19.59 7.96
N ALA A 39 0.39 -19.47 7.13
CA ALA A 39 0.73 -18.23 6.42
C ALA A 39 -0.42 -17.71 5.55
N GLY A 40 -1.13 -18.58 4.84
CA GLY A 40 -2.27 -18.22 3.97
C GLY A 40 -3.64 -18.24 4.64
N SER A 41 -3.74 -18.74 5.88
CA SER A 41 -5.03 -18.99 6.54
C SER A 41 -5.88 -17.73 6.70
N GLY A 42 -5.27 -16.60 7.02
CA GLY A 42 -5.95 -15.31 7.22
C GLY A 42 -6.57 -14.71 5.94
N CYS A 43 -6.16 -15.18 4.76
CA CYS A 43 -6.72 -14.76 3.47
C CYS A 43 -7.42 -15.90 2.72
N GLY A 44 -7.69 -17.03 3.40
CA GLY A 44 -8.50 -18.14 2.89
C GLY A 44 -7.75 -19.13 2.00
N TYR A 45 -6.44 -19.28 2.22
CA TYR A 45 -5.59 -20.30 1.61
C TYR A 45 -5.03 -21.21 2.71
N PRO A 46 -5.65 -22.37 2.99
CA PRO A 46 -5.18 -23.30 4.02
C PRO A 46 -3.86 -23.97 3.62
N ASP A 47 -3.17 -24.54 4.61
CA ASP A 47 -1.90 -25.25 4.41
C ASP A 47 -2.03 -26.38 3.37
N SER A 48 -3.17 -27.05 3.32
CA SER A 48 -3.46 -28.11 2.35
C SER A 48 -3.34 -27.67 0.89
N ASP A 49 -3.65 -26.40 0.59
CA ASP A 49 -3.55 -25.87 -0.78
C ASP A 49 -2.09 -25.73 -1.19
N TYR A 50 -1.22 -25.34 -0.26
CA TYR A 50 0.23 -25.27 -0.47
C TYR A 50 0.87 -26.65 -0.55
N GLU A 51 0.44 -27.60 0.29
CA GLU A 51 0.87 -29.01 0.23
C GLU A 51 0.51 -29.63 -1.13
N ALA A 52 -0.73 -29.40 -1.60
CA ALA A 52 -1.17 -29.85 -2.93
C ALA A 52 -0.39 -29.18 -4.08
N ALA A 53 0.08 -27.95 -3.90
CA ALA A 53 0.96 -27.25 -4.82
C ALA A 53 2.43 -27.76 -4.78
N GLY A 54 2.75 -28.69 -3.88
CA GLY A 54 4.07 -29.25 -3.71
C GLY A 54 5.04 -28.39 -2.89
N ALA A 55 4.55 -27.38 -2.16
CA ALA A 55 5.35 -26.63 -1.21
C ALA A 55 5.67 -27.47 0.03
N THR A 56 6.77 -27.18 0.68
CA THR A 56 7.16 -27.78 1.96
C THR A 56 6.63 -26.89 3.08
N MET A 57 5.70 -27.41 3.87
CA MET A 57 5.20 -26.70 5.05
C MET A 57 6.23 -26.81 6.18
N VAL A 58 6.58 -25.66 6.76
CA VAL A 58 7.52 -25.56 7.89
C VAL A 58 6.80 -25.08 9.15
N GLY A 59 7.30 -25.53 10.30
CA GLY A 59 6.62 -25.29 11.58
C GLY A 59 7.02 -24.01 12.28
N THR A 60 8.16 -23.45 11.94
CA THR A 60 8.74 -22.30 12.62
C THR A 60 9.10 -21.18 11.65
N HIS A 61 9.10 -19.95 12.18
CA HIS A 61 9.50 -18.75 11.45
C HIS A 61 10.94 -18.87 10.94
N ALA A 62 11.85 -19.36 11.78
CA ALA A 62 13.26 -19.56 11.42
C ALA A 62 13.44 -20.53 10.24
N GLU A 63 12.66 -21.60 10.16
CA GLU A 63 12.71 -22.51 9.01
C GLU A 63 12.24 -21.83 7.72
N ALA A 64 11.25 -20.96 7.77
CA ALA A 64 10.81 -20.18 6.60
C ALA A 64 11.87 -19.16 6.16
N PHE A 65 12.63 -18.60 7.11
CA PHE A 65 13.75 -17.68 6.80
C PHE A 65 15.04 -18.40 6.36
N ASP A 66 15.13 -19.73 6.50
CA ASP A 66 16.27 -20.49 5.96
C ASP A 66 16.14 -20.71 4.45
N ALA A 67 16.09 -19.62 3.70
CA ALA A 67 15.93 -19.60 2.25
C ALA A 67 16.85 -18.56 1.61
N ASP A 68 17.01 -18.63 0.29
CA ASP A 68 17.84 -17.69 -0.49
C ASP A 68 17.04 -16.41 -0.81
N LEU A 69 15.76 -16.58 -1.09
CA LEU A 69 14.79 -15.52 -1.37
C LEU A 69 13.66 -15.58 -0.36
N ILE A 70 13.52 -14.54 0.45
CA ILE A 70 12.40 -14.37 1.38
C ILE A 70 11.37 -13.46 0.72
N VAL A 71 10.14 -13.94 0.61
CA VAL A 71 9.03 -13.19 0.02
C VAL A 71 8.01 -12.90 1.11
N LYS A 72 7.80 -11.62 1.40
CA LYS A 72 6.87 -11.12 2.43
C LYS A 72 5.93 -10.05 1.87
N VAL A 73 4.93 -9.70 2.64
CA VAL A 73 4.06 -8.55 2.36
C VAL A 73 4.59 -7.30 3.05
N LYS A 74 4.91 -7.41 4.35
CA LYS A 74 5.35 -6.28 5.18
C LYS A 74 6.83 -6.34 5.51
N GLU A 75 7.35 -5.18 5.89
CA GLU A 75 8.70 -5.02 6.41
C GLU A 75 8.97 -6.00 7.57
N PRO A 76 10.22 -6.49 7.70
CA PRO A 76 10.59 -7.35 8.81
C PRO A 76 10.33 -6.67 10.15
N GLN A 77 9.70 -7.42 11.05
CA GLN A 77 9.47 -7.00 12.42
C GLN A 77 10.71 -7.28 13.30
N PRO A 78 10.84 -6.68 14.48
CA PRO A 78 12.05 -6.81 15.31
C PRO A 78 12.51 -8.25 15.54
N ASP A 79 11.57 -9.19 15.73
CA ASP A 79 11.87 -10.61 15.97
C ASP A 79 12.33 -11.35 14.70
N GLU A 80 12.08 -10.79 13.51
CA GLU A 80 12.48 -11.35 12.22
C GLU A 80 13.90 -10.90 11.81
N ILE A 81 14.36 -9.74 12.29
CA ILE A 81 15.68 -9.17 11.93
C ILE A 81 16.82 -10.16 12.23
N PRO A 82 16.87 -10.85 13.38
CA PRO A 82 17.93 -11.81 13.68
C PRO A 82 17.98 -13.04 12.75
N LEU A 83 16.91 -13.30 12.02
CA LEU A 83 16.81 -14.41 11.06
C LEU A 83 17.37 -14.06 9.67
N LEU A 84 17.58 -12.78 9.41
CA LEU A 84 18.16 -12.30 8.16
C LEU A 84 19.66 -12.52 8.14
N ARG A 85 20.19 -12.90 6.97
CA ARG A 85 21.63 -13.15 6.79
C ARG A 85 22.17 -12.56 5.49
N LYS A 86 23.46 -12.33 5.46
CA LYS A 86 24.18 -11.90 4.26
C LYS A 86 23.94 -12.88 3.09
N GLY A 87 23.73 -12.30 1.90
CA GLY A 87 23.51 -13.06 0.66
C GLY A 87 22.06 -13.46 0.40
N GLN A 88 21.14 -13.25 1.38
CA GLN A 88 19.71 -13.41 1.13
C GLN A 88 19.15 -12.23 0.36
N VAL A 89 18.10 -12.48 -0.41
CA VAL A 89 17.22 -11.44 -0.98
C VAL A 89 15.93 -11.41 -0.19
N LEU A 90 15.57 -10.24 0.33
CA LEU A 90 14.30 -9.98 0.99
C LEU A 90 13.43 -9.14 0.05
N PHE A 91 12.35 -9.69 -0.48
CA PHE A 91 11.45 -9.06 -1.43
C PHE A 91 10.09 -8.78 -0.77
N THR A 92 9.81 -7.53 -0.46
CA THR A 92 8.66 -7.09 0.34
C THR A 92 8.44 -5.58 0.24
N TYR A 93 7.36 -5.04 0.81
CA TYR A 93 7.30 -3.62 1.17
C TYR A 93 8.27 -3.36 2.32
N LEU A 94 9.12 -2.36 2.20
CA LEU A 94 10.14 -2.02 3.20
C LEU A 94 9.87 -0.70 3.91
N HIS A 95 9.39 0.31 3.20
CA HIS A 95 9.10 1.65 3.73
C HIS A 95 10.27 2.29 4.50
N LEU A 96 11.51 2.04 4.07
CA LEU A 96 12.72 2.38 4.81
C LEU A 96 12.89 3.88 5.07
N ALA A 97 12.41 4.75 4.17
CA ALA A 97 12.49 6.20 4.38
C ALA A 97 11.74 6.68 5.64
N ALA A 98 10.78 5.89 6.15
CA ALA A 98 10.02 6.21 7.36
C ALA A 98 10.63 5.60 8.63
N ASP A 99 11.55 4.61 8.52
CA ASP A 99 12.08 3.85 9.67
C ASP A 99 13.61 3.72 9.61
N LYS A 100 14.29 4.61 10.33
CA LYS A 100 15.75 4.60 10.44
C LYS A 100 16.27 3.35 11.15
N THR A 101 15.58 2.89 12.18
CA THR A 101 15.99 1.72 12.97
C THR A 101 15.98 0.45 12.12
N LEU A 102 14.92 0.25 11.35
CA LEU A 102 14.83 -0.86 10.40
C LEU A 102 15.91 -0.76 9.31
N THR A 103 16.13 0.45 8.77
CA THR A 103 17.17 0.69 7.76
C THR A 103 18.55 0.25 8.26
N GLU A 104 18.94 0.71 9.46
CA GLU A 104 20.22 0.35 10.08
C GLU A 104 20.31 -1.16 10.39
N ALA A 105 19.21 -1.78 10.81
CA ALA A 105 19.13 -3.20 11.08
C ALA A 105 19.34 -4.05 9.80
N LEU A 106 18.71 -3.67 8.69
CA LEU A 106 18.91 -4.34 7.41
C LEU A 106 20.32 -4.16 6.86
N MET A 107 20.90 -2.97 7.01
CA MET A 107 22.32 -2.75 6.68
C MET A 107 23.22 -3.71 7.47
N LYS A 108 22.99 -3.81 8.79
CA LYS A 108 23.80 -4.67 9.68
C LYS A 108 23.66 -6.15 9.35
N SER A 109 22.49 -6.62 8.91
CA SER A 109 22.27 -8.02 8.55
C SER A 109 22.99 -8.44 7.25
N GLY A 110 23.33 -7.47 6.38
CA GLY A 110 23.92 -7.71 5.07
C GLY A 110 22.96 -8.33 4.05
N VAL A 111 21.65 -8.35 4.34
CA VAL A 111 20.61 -8.80 3.41
C VAL A 111 20.50 -7.83 2.23
N THR A 112 20.09 -8.33 1.06
CA THR A 112 19.67 -7.46 -0.04
C THR A 112 18.19 -7.18 0.09
N GLY A 113 17.84 -5.95 0.43
CA GLY A 113 16.45 -5.48 0.58
C GLY A 113 15.91 -4.97 -0.76
N LEU A 114 15.03 -5.74 -1.38
CA LEU A 114 14.33 -5.40 -2.63
C LEU A 114 12.90 -4.95 -2.29
N ALA A 115 12.65 -3.65 -2.40
CA ALA A 115 11.39 -3.02 -2.01
C ALA A 115 10.38 -3.00 -3.16
N TYR A 116 9.16 -3.45 -2.90
CA TYR A 116 8.07 -3.38 -3.89
C TYR A 116 7.76 -1.95 -4.31
N GLU A 117 7.73 -1.02 -3.36
CA GLU A 117 7.29 0.36 -3.54
C GLU A 117 8.28 1.28 -4.26
N THR A 118 9.51 0.82 -4.53
CA THR A 118 10.52 1.61 -5.25
C THR A 118 10.86 1.04 -6.63
N ILE A 119 10.18 -0.03 -7.07
CA ILE A 119 10.28 -0.52 -8.44
C ILE A 119 9.40 0.37 -9.32
N GLU A 120 10.06 1.21 -10.13
CA GLU A 120 9.38 2.14 -11.02
C GLU A 120 9.55 1.73 -12.49
N ILE A 121 8.44 1.69 -13.23
CA ILE A 121 8.39 1.42 -14.67
C ILE A 121 7.55 2.51 -15.33
N ASN A 122 8.13 3.29 -16.24
CA ASN A 122 7.44 4.36 -16.96
C ASN A 122 6.69 5.34 -16.03
N ARG A 123 7.32 5.74 -14.92
CA ARG A 123 6.74 6.62 -13.89
C ARG A 123 5.55 6.00 -13.12
N HIS A 124 5.37 4.70 -13.21
CA HIS A 124 4.39 3.94 -12.44
C HIS A 124 5.09 3.05 -11.40
N LEU A 125 4.41 2.78 -10.30
CA LEU A 125 4.88 1.89 -9.24
C LEU A 125 4.03 0.59 -9.27
N PRO A 126 4.28 -0.31 -10.23
CA PRO A 126 3.37 -1.40 -10.57
C PRO A 126 3.14 -2.40 -9.43
N LEU A 127 4.06 -2.48 -8.45
CA LEU A 127 3.88 -3.36 -7.29
C LEU A 127 3.18 -2.66 -6.12
N LEU A 128 3.09 -1.32 -6.14
CA LEU A 128 2.33 -0.54 -5.16
C LEU A 128 0.89 -0.26 -5.64
N GLU A 129 0.68 -0.12 -6.94
CA GLU A 129 -0.63 0.22 -7.54
C GLU A 129 -1.79 -0.63 -7.03
N PRO A 130 -1.71 -1.97 -6.92
CA PRO A 130 -2.83 -2.77 -6.43
C PRO A 130 -3.29 -2.41 -5.01
N MET A 131 -2.36 -2.02 -4.15
CA MET A 131 -2.70 -1.57 -2.80
C MET A 131 -3.35 -0.18 -2.82
N SER A 132 -2.89 0.69 -3.68
CA SER A 132 -3.49 2.02 -3.91
C SER A 132 -4.91 1.91 -4.49
N GLU A 133 -5.14 0.96 -5.39
CA GLU A 133 -6.48 0.68 -5.95
C GLU A 133 -7.45 0.19 -4.86
N ILE A 134 -7.01 -0.74 -4.01
CA ILE A 134 -7.83 -1.27 -2.92
C ILE A 134 -8.11 -0.17 -1.91
N ALA A 135 -7.10 0.61 -1.49
CA ALA A 135 -7.27 1.72 -0.56
C ALA A 135 -8.28 2.75 -1.08
N GLY A 136 -8.19 3.13 -2.36
CA GLY A 136 -9.14 4.03 -3.01
C GLY A 136 -10.57 3.50 -2.96
N ARG A 137 -10.79 2.25 -3.33
CA ARG A 137 -12.13 1.64 -3.35
C ARG A 137 -12.70 1.50 -1.94
N MET A 138 -11.91 1.00 -0.99
CA MET A 138 -12.39 0.80 0.38
C MET A 138 -12.64 2.11 1.12
N SER A 139 -11.95 3.20 0.78
CA SER A 139 -12.16 4.50 1.42
C SER A 139 -13.62 4.97 1.29
N VAL A 140 -14.23 4.70 0.14
CA VAL A 140 -15.64 5.02 -0.11
C VAL A 140 -16.58 4.09 0.64
N VAL A 141 -16.29 2.78 0.67
CA VAL A 141 -17.10 1.79 1.41
C VAL A 141 -17.14 2.12 2.89
N VAL A 142 -15.97 2.39 3.47
CA VAL A 142 -15.85 2.77 4.88
C VAL A 142 -16.50 4.14 5.13
N GLY A 143 -16.22 5.13 4.28
CA GLY A 143 -16.78 6.47 4.40
C GLY A 143 -18.31 6.45 4.34
N ALA A 144 -18.89 5.70 3.39
CA ALA A 144 -20.34 5.55 3.27
C ALA A 144 -20.97 4.92 4.53
N ASN A 145 -20.31 3.92 5.12
CA ASN A 145 -20.79 3.32 6.37
C ASN A 145 -20.72 4.31 7.55
N LEU A 146 -19.64 5.09 7.66
CA LEU A 146 -19.44 6.05 8.73
C LEU A 146 -20.41 7.24 8.67
N LEU A 147 -20.99 7.56 7.50
CA LEU A 147 -22.04 8.58 7.35
C LEU A 147 -23.35 8.19 8.03
N ALA A 148 -23.57 6.92 8.35
CA ALA A 148 -24.78 6.46 9.01
C ALA A 148 -24.89 7.03 10.45
N LYS A 149 -26.12 7.34 10.89
CA LYS A 149 -26.38 7.96 12.20
C LYS A 149 -25.86 7.16 13.39
N HIS A 150 -25.95 5.84 13.35
CA HIS A 150 -25.46 4.97 14.43
C HIS A 150 -23.93 4.94 14.54
N GLN A 151 -23.22 5.44 13.52
CA GLN A 151 -21.76 5.64 13.51
C GLN A 151 -21.36 7.09 13.90
N GLY A 152 -22.33 7.96 14.21
CA GLY A 152 -22.10 9.38 14.49
C GLY A 152 -22.14 10.29 13.25
N GLY A 153 -22.36 9.73 12.06
CA GLY A 153 -22.36 10.46 10.79
C GLY A 153 -23.57 11.39 10.60
N THR A 154 -23.56 12.14 9.49
CA THR A 154 -24.63 13.08 9.11
C THR A 154 -25.97 12.40 8.82
N GLY A 155 -25.97 11.09 8.52
CA GLY A 155 -27.15 10.33 8.09
C GLY A 155 -27.44 10.45 6.58
N VAL A 156 -26.47 10.91 5.80
CA VAL A 156 -26.56 10.99 4.34
C VAL A 156 -26.31 9.63 3.71
N LEU A 157 -27.18 9.19 2.81
CA LEU A 157 -26.95 8.04 1.93
C LEU A 157 -26.31 8.56 0.64
N LEU A 158 -25.10 8.10 0.32
CA LEU A 158 -24.31 8.64 -0.80
C LEU A 158 -25.06 8.63 -2.14
N GLY A 159 -25.81 7.58 -2.45
CA GLY A 159 -26.55 7.49 -3.71
C GLY A 159 -27.86 8.29 -3.73
N GLY A 160 -28.30 8.91 -2.63
CA GLY A 160 -29.62 9.51 -2.54
C GLY A 160 -30.74 8.49 -2.79
N VAL A 161 -31.94 9.00 -3.07
CA VAL A 161 -33.10 8.22 -3.54
C VAL A 161 -33.97 9.14 -4.44
N PRO A 162 -34.92 8.63 -5.21
CA PRO A 162 -35.82 9.50 -5.99
C PRO A 162 -36.43 10.62 -5.13
N GLY A 163 -36.18 11.87 -5.57
CA GLY A 163 -36.58 13.07 -4.85
C GLY A 163 -35.62 13.60 -3.79
N VAL A 164 -34.52 12.90 -3.53
CA VAL A 164 -33.44 13.32 -2.60
C VAL A 164 -32.10 13.30 -3.33
N LEU A 165 -31.37 14.41 -3.29
CA LEU A 165 -30.06 14.52 -3.92
C LEU A 165 -29.04 13.55 -3.30
N PRO A 166 -28.05 13.06 -4.10
CA PRO A 166 -26.96 12.25 -3.62
C PRO A 166 -26.04 13.03 -2.68
N GLY A 167 -25.30 12.29 -1.85
CA GLY A 167 -24.23 12.84 -1.02
C GLY A 167 -23.05 13.32 -1.86
N LYS A 168 -22.33 14.32 -1.36
CA LYS A 168 -21.19 14.94 -2.02
C LYS A 168 -19.88 14.29 -1.54
N VAL A 169 -19.11 13.76 -2.48
CA VAL A 169 -17.80 13.17 -2.27
C VAL A 169 -16.73 14.05 -2.91
N VAL A 170 -15.76 14.46 -2.13
CA VAL A 170 -14.60 15.17 -2.64
C VAL A 170 -13.37 14.30 -2.47
N VAL A 171 -12.59 14.14 -3.54
CA VAL A 171 -11.33 13.39 -3.57
C VAL A 171 -10.18 14.36 -3.85
N ILE A 172 -9.20 14.42 -2.95
CA ILE A 172 -8.00 15.23 -3.12
C ILE A 172 -6.88 14.36 -3.65
N GLY A 173 -6.46 14.63 -4.89
CA GLY A 173 -5.50 13.84 -5.66
C GLY A 173 -6.17 12.85 -6.60
N GLY A 174 -5.88 12.95 -7.89
CA GLY A 174 -6.43 12.12 -8.96
C GLY A 174 -5.53 10.94 -9.37
N GLY A 175 -4.56 10.56 -8.52
CA GLY A 175 -3.69 9.40 -8.74
C GLY A 175 -4.42 8.06 -8.71
N THR A 176 -3.68 6.96 -8.56
CA THR A 176 -4.25 5.59 -8.55
C THR A 176 -5.32 5.42 -7.47
N SER A 177 -5.08 5.86 -6.23
CA SER A 177 -6.08 5.77 -5.16
C SER A 177 -7.28 6.67 -5.43
N GLY A 178 -7.04 7.92 -5.87
CA GLY A 178 -8.11 8.89 -6.09
C GLY A 178 -9.07 8.50 -7.21
N ILE A 179 -8.57 8.03 -8.36
CA ILE A 179 -9.46 7.58 -9.45
C ILE A 179 -10.28 6.36 -9.04
N ASN A 180 -9.72 5.45 -8.24
CA ASN A 180 -10.45 4.28 -7.74
C ASN A 180 -11.50 4.66 -6.68
N ALA A 181 -11.21 5.65 -5.83
CA ALA A 181 -12.18 6.24 -4.92
C ALA A 181 -13.32 6.91 -5.69
N ALA A 182 -13.01 7.78 -6.65
CA ALA A 182 -14.00 8.48 -7.45
C ALA A 182 -14.91 7.51 -8.22
N ARG A 183 -14.33 6.50 -8.87
CA ARG A 183 -15.08 5.45 -9.58
C ARG A 183 -16.03 4.68 -8.65
N MET A 184 -15.57 4.33 -7.45
CA MET A 184 -16.41 3.65 -6.46
C MET A 184 -17.56 4.55 -5.98
N ALA A 185 -17.28 5.83 -5.69
CA ALA A 185 -18.28 6.80 -5.25
C ALA A 185 -19.36 7.04 -6.34
N GLN A 186 -18.94 7.17 -7.61
CA GLN A 186 -19.86 7.24 -8.75
C GLN A 186 -20.71 5.98 -8.87
N GLY A 187 -20.09 4.78 -8.68
CA GLY A 187 -20.81 3.51 -8.71
C GLY A 187 -21.89 3.40 -7.62
N LEU A 188 -21.75 4.12 -6.51
CA LEU A 188 -22.77 4.26 -5.48
C LEU A 188 -23.77 5.37 -5.77
N GLY A 189 -23.62 6.14 -6.85
CA GLY A 189 -24.49 7.22 -7.26
C GLY A 189 -24.22 8.57 -6.57
N ALA A 190 -23.06 8.76 -5.98
CA ALA A 190 -22.65 10.01 -5.31
C ALA A 190 -22.34 11.13 -6.34
N ASP A 191 -22.47 12.38 -5.92
CA ASP A 191 -21.95 13.56 -6.60
C ASP A 191 -20.47 13.71 -6.26
N VAL A 192 -19.59 13.55 -7.28
CA VAL A 192 -18.14 13.41 -7.07
C VAL A 192 -17.38 14.57 -7.68
N THR A 193 -16.51 15.20 -6.88
CA THR A 193 -15.52 16.18 -7.32
C THR A 193 -14.10 15.71 -7.00
N ILE A 194 -13.18 15.80 -7.96
CA ILE A 194 -11.76 15.45 -7.79
C ILE A 194 -10.93 16.72 -7.90
N LEU A 195 -10.12 16.99 -6.87
CA LEU A 195 -9.12 18.05 -6.90
C LEU A 195 -7.77 17.48 -7.33
N GLU A 196 -7.19 18.06 -8.39
CA GLU A 196 -5.91 17.63 -8.96
C GLU A 196 -5.11 18.87 -9.39
N VAL A 197 -3.77 18.80 -9.40
CA VAL A 197 -2.88 19.89 -9.85
C VAL A 197 -2.35 19.64 -11.25
N ASP A 198 -2.30 18.41 -11.71
CA ASP A 198 -1.81 18.04 -13.03
C ASP A 198 -2.95 18.09 -14.07
N LEU A 199 -2.88 19.06 -14.99
CA LEU A 199 -3.90 19.25 -16.03
C LEU A 199 -3.99 18.08 -17.02
N GLU A 200 -2.89 17.37 -17.30
CA GLU A 200 -2.95 16.15 -18.14
C GLU A 200 -3.71 15.05 -17.42
N ARG A 201 -3.47 14.91 -16.11
CA ARG A 201 -4.21 13.97 -15.27
C ARG A 201 -5.69 14.34 -15.20
N MET A 202 -6.03 15.62 -15.08
CA MET A 202 -7.42 16.10 -15.10
C MET A 202 -8.12 15.75 -16.41
N ARG A 203 -7.48 15.96 -17.56
CA ARG A 203 -8.04 15.56 -18.87
C ARG A 203 -8.31 14.07 -18.96
N PHE A 204 -7.39 13.25 -18.45
CA PHE A 204 -7.58 11.81 -18.37
C PHE A 204 -8.77 11.44 -17.46
N LEU A 205 -8.91 12.07 -16.32
CA LEU A 205 -10.01 11.84 -15.38
C LEU A 205 -11.37 12.25 -16.00
N ASP A 206 -11.43 13.38 -16.68
CA ASP A 206 -12.64 13.88 -17.36
C ASP A 206 -13.15 12.90 -18.42
N ILE A 207 -12.22 12.34 -19.22
CA ILE A 207 -12.57 11.32 -20.23
C ILE A 207 -12.97 10.00 -19.58
N THR A 208 -12.35 9.62 -18.46
CA THR A 208 -12.52 8.29 -17.85
C THR A 208 -13.72 8.24 -16.91
N LEU A 209 -14.06 9.35 -16.27
CA LEU A 209 -15.08 9.46 -15.23
C LEU A 209 -16.15 10.50 -15.66
N HIS A 210 -17.02 10.11 -16.58
CA HIS A 210 -17.97 11.01 -17.26
C HIS A 210 -18.93 11.80 -16.37
N THR A 211 -19.13 11.41 -15.11
CA THR A 211 -20.05 12.08 -14.16
C THR A 211 -19.33 12.70 -12.96
N ALA A 212 -17.99 12.62 -12.91
CA ALA A 212 -17.20 13.32 -11.91
C ALA A 212 -16.80 14.71 -12.43
N HIS A 213 -16.78 15.66 -11.51
CA HIS A 213 -16.23 16.99 -11.79
C HIS A 213 -14.75 17.01 -11.46
N THR A 214 -13.95 17.67 -12.28
CA THR A 214 -12.54 17.94 -11.98
C THR A 214 -12.36 19.40 -11.60
N LEU A 215 -11.58 19.68 -10.56
CA LEU A 215 -11.32 21.03 -10.07
C LEU A 215 -9.81 21.17 -9.80
N TYR A 216 -9.22 22.31 -10.18
CA TYR A 216 -7.81 22.55 -9.91
C TYR A 216 -7.57 22.67 -8.40
N SER A 217 -6.63 21.90 -7.86
CA SER A 217 -6.36 21.85 -6.43
C SER A 217 -5.58 23.09 -5.99
N ASN A 218 -6.23 23.93 -5.22
CA ASN A 218 -5.64 25.07 -4.52
C ASN A 218 -6.44 25.38 -3.26
N GLU A 219 -5.93 26.24 -2.41
CA GLU A 219 -6.56 26.59 -1.13
C GLU A 219 -7.95 27.20 -1.30
N ALA A 220 -8.16 28.10 -2.26
CA ALA A 220 -9.43 28.76 -2.49
C ALA A 220 -10.54 27.74 -2.87
N HIS A 221 -10.24 26.83 -3.80
CA HIS A 221 -11.18 25.78 -4.20
C HIS A 221 -11.45 24.79 -3.07
N LEU A 222 -10.45 24.45 -2.24
CA LEU A 222 -10.67 23.65 -1.04
C LEU A 222 -11.67 24.35 -0.09
N GLN A 223 -11.47 25.64 0.20
CA GLN A 223 -12.38 26.42 1.04
C GLN A 223 -13.79 26.53 0.46
N GLU A 224 -13.94 26.55 -0.86
CA GLU A 224 -15.24 26.59 -1.55
C GLU A 224 -16.00 25.28 -1.42
N VAL A 225 -15.35 24.12 -1.60
CA VAL A 225 -16.03 22.84 -1.66
C VAL A 225 -16.29 22.21 -0.29
N LEU A 226 -15.36 22.37 0.67
CA LEU A 226 -15.40 21.69 1.97
C LEU A 226 -16.69 21.92 2.79
N PRO A 227 -17.33 23.11 2.84
CA PRO A 227 -18.56 23.31 3.62
C PRO A 227 -19.73 22.42 3.19
N ASN A 228 -19.69 21.91 1.95
CA ASN A 228 -20.80 21.12 1.39
C ASN A 228 -20.50 19.61 1.31
N VAL A 229 -19.27 19.18 1.69
CA VAL A 229 -18.83 17.79 1.58
C VAL A 229 -19.48 16.92 2.66
N ASP A 230 -19.90 15.72 2.27
CA ASP A 230 -20.34 14.68 3.18
C ASP A 230 -19.21 13.67 3.44
N LEU A 231 -18.46 13.29 2.37
CA LEU A 231 -17.29 12.40 2.44
C LEU A 231 -16.09 13.04 1.73
N LEU A 232 -15.05 13.34 2.50
CA LEU A 232 -13.76 13.81 2.02
C LEU A 232 -12.76 12.65 1.98
N ILE A 233 -12.01 12.50 0.87
CA ILE A 233 -10.99 11.46 0.71
C ILE A 233 -9.67 12.10 0.36
N GLY A 234 -8.66 11.95 1.23
CA GLY A 234 -7.29 12.36 0.99
C GLY A 234 -6.53 11.25 0.25
N ALA A 235 -6.20 11.48 -1.01
CA ALA A 235 -5.55 10.50 -1.89
C ALA A 235 -4.26 11.05 -2.54
N VAL A 236 -3.59 11.95 -1.86
CA VAL A 236 -2.31 12.51 -2.33
C VAL A 236 -1.16 11.57 -2.01
N LEU A 237 -0.27 11.41 -2.97
CA LEU A 237 0.96 10.63 -2.80
C LEU A 237 2.11 11.41 -3.42
N VAL A 238 3.19 11.58 -2.65
CA VAL A 238 4.47 12.06 -3.16
C VAL A 238 5.48 10.91 -3.03
N PRO A 239 5.96 10.33 -4.13
CA PRO A 239 6.89 9.22 -4.08
C PRO A 239 8.10 9.52 -3.20
N GLY A 240 8.37 8.65 -2.21
CA GLY A 240 9.53 8.77 -1.32
C GLY A 240 9.52 9.94 -0.33
N ALA A 241 8.45 10.76 -0.27
CA ALA A 241 8.35 11.91 0.62
C ALA A 241 7.10 11.86 1.50
N ARG A 242 7.01 12.77 2.45
CA ARG A 242 5.78 12.97 3.24
C ARG A 242 4.70 13.61 2.36
N ALA A 243 3.45 13.23 2.61
CA ALA A 243 2.31 13.88 1.99
C ALA A 243 2.25 15.37 2.39
N PRO A 244 1.92 16.28 1.46
CA PRO A 244 1.69 17.68 1.80
C PRO A 244 0.43 17.81 2.66
N ARG A 245 0.48 18.66 3.69
CA ARG A 245 -0.70 19.00 4.50
C ARG A 245 -1.52 20.05 3.78
N LEU A 246 -2.53 19.62 3.06
CA LEU A 246 -3.39 20.47 2.24
C LEU A 246 -4.62 20.98 3.00
N ILE A 247 -5.04 20.24 4.03
CA ILE A 247 -6.26 20.53 4.80
C ILE A 247 -5.84 21.07 6.17
N THR A 248 -6.16 22.33 6.43
CA THR A 248 -5.92 22.93 7.73
C THR A 248 -7.04 22.58 8.72
N ARG A 249 -6.76 22.71 10.01
CA ARG A 249 -7.77 22.58 11.08
C ARG A 249 -8.94 23.55 10.89
N GLU A 250 -8.66 24.77 10.44
CA GLU A 250 -9.67 25.78 10.16
C GLU A 250 -10.62 25.36 9.03
N MET A 251 -10.09 24.80 7.95
CA MET A 251 -10.91 24.25 6.86
C MET A 251 -11.87 23.17 7.35
N LEU A 252 -11.42 22.28 8.24
CA LEU A 252 -12.28 21.23 8.79
C LEU A 252 -13.44 21.78 9.63
N ARG A 253 -13.25 22.90 10.33
CA ARG A 253 -14.33 23.58 11.08
C ARG A 253 -15.49 24.04 10.20
N HIS A 254 -15.23 24.27 8.92
CA HIS A 254 -16.26 24.66 7.97
C HIS A 254 -17.02 23.46 7.39
N MET A 255 -16.56 22.23 7.62
CA MET A 255 -17.29 21.03 7.22
C MET A 255 -18.48 20.78 8.13
N LYS A 256 -19.48 20.07 7.63
CA LYS A 256 -20.67 19.70 8.40
C LYS A 256 -20.28 18.77 9.57
N PRO A 257 -20.76 19.02 10.80
CA PRO A 257 -20.57 18.06 11.88
C PRO A 257 -21.14 16.68 11.52
N GLY A 258 -20.35 15.64 11.74
CA GLY A 258 -20.67 14.26 11.33
C GLY A 258 -20.35 13.93 9.88
N SER A 259 -19.75 14.84 9.09
CA SER A 259 -19.10 14.48 7.83
C SER A 259 -17.88 13.59 8.09
N VAL A 260 -17.44 12.88 7.07
CA VAL A 260 -16.37 11.89 7.17
C VAL A 260 -15.16 12.32 6.38
N PHE A 261 -13.97 12.18 6.96
CA PHE A 261 -12.69 12.32 6.29
C PHE A 261 -11.93 11.00 6.34
N VAL A 262 -11.66 10.43 5.18
CA VAL A 262 -10.80 9.23 5.02
C VAL A 262 -9.46 9.66 4.45
N ASP A 263 -8.39 9.51 5.23
CA ASP A 263 -7.05 9.89 4.81
C ASP A 263 -6.24 8.66 4.37
N ILE A 264 -6.21 8.40 3.06
CA ILE A 264 -5.39 7.33 2.47
C ILE A 264 -3.89 7.67 2.56
N ALA A 265 -3.56 8.97 2.58
CA ALA A 265 -2.18 9.44 2.66
C ALA A 265 -1.52 9.22 4.03
N ILE A 266 -2.23 8.62 4.97
CA ILE A 266 -1.78 8.47 6.37
C ILE A 266 -0.45 7.74 6.51
N ASP A 267 -0.17 6.76 5.64
CA ASP A 267 1.11 6.03 5.63
C ASP A 267 2.31 6.97 5.30
N GLN A 268 2.04 8.14 4.71
CA GLN A 268 3.02 9.20 4.45
C GLN A 268 2.84 10.43 5.36
N GLY A 269 2.19 10.27 6.51
CA GLY A 269 2.00 11.32 7.50
C GLY A 269 0.67 12.06 7.43
N GLY A 270 -0.18 11.73 6.44
CA GLY A 270 -1.51 12.32 6.25
C GLY A 270 -1.50 13.68 5.55
N CYS A 271 -2.62 14.03 4.93
CA CYS A 271 -2.78 15.26 4.15
C CYS A 271 -3.55 16.36 4.89
N ALA A 272 -3.93 16.15 6.16
CA ALA A 272 -4.52 17.17 7.03
C ALA A 272 -3.66 17.43 8.27
N GLU A 273 -3.77 18.63 8.83
CA GLU A 273 -3.12 18.98 10.11
C GLU A 273 -3.58 18.09 11.27
N THR A 274 -4.82 17.61 11.21
CA THR A 274 -5.46 16.75 12.21
C THR A 274 -5.19 15.27 12.01
N SER A 275 -4.58 14.88 10.89
CA SER A 275 -4.31 13.47 10.57
C SER A 275 -3.35 12.84 11.58
N ARG A 276 -3.76 11.70 12.12
CA ARG A 276 -2.94 10.84 12.98
C ARG A 276 -3.26 9.38 12.72
N PRO A 277 -2.25 8.49 12.69
CA PRO A 277 -2.47 7.08 12.41
C PRO A 277 -3.44 6.43 13.40
N THR A 278 -4.34 5.62 12.86
CA THR A 278 -5.24 4.75 13.62
C THR A 278 -5.05 3.29 13.21
N THR A 279 -5.74 2.37 13.88
CA THR A 279 -5.67 0.93 13.62
C THR A 279 -7.04 0.37 13.27
N HIS A 280 -7.09 -0.83 12.69
CA HIS A 280 -8.38 -1.50 12.41
C HIS A 280 -9.20 -1.80 13.68
N GLU A 281 -8.57 -1.88 14.86
CA GLU A 281 -9.29 -2.05 16.15
C GLU A 281 -9.97 -0.77 16.62
N ASN A 282 -9.30 0.38 16.44
CA ASN A 282 -9.79 1.70 16.80
C ASN A 282 -9.65 2.62 15.57
N PRO A 283 -10.53 2.46 14.56
CA PRO A 283 -10.29 3.01 13.23
C PRO A 283 -10.58 4.50 13.12
N THR A 284 -11.37 5.06 14.00
CA THR A 284 -11.89 6.43 13.88
C THR A 284 -11.59 7.28 15.11
N PHE A 285 -11.57 8.59 14.89
CA PHE A 285 -11.64 9.61 15.92
C PHE A 285 -12.41 10.82 15.38
N VAL A 286 -12.86 11.70 16.25
CA VAL A 286 -13.54 12.93 15.86
C VAL A 286 -12.65 14.12 16.17
N GLU A 287 -12.47 15.00 15.19
CA GLU A 287 -11.73 16.25 15.32
C GLU A 287 -12.50 17.34 14.58
N GLU A 288 -12.71 18.52 15.19
CA GLU A 288 -13.49 19.63 14.63
C GLU A 288 -14.91 19.20 14.16
N GLY A 289 -15.52 18.21 14.80
CA GLY A 289 -16.82 17.65 14.43
C GLY A 289 -16.82 16.69 13.25
N VAL A 290 -15.68 16.45 12.60
CA VAL A 290 -15.49 15.54 11.45
C VAL A 290 -14.98 14.19 11.93
N ILE A 291 -15.61 13.11 11.44
CA ILE A 291 -15.17 11.74 11.73
C ILE A 291 -13.96 11.42 10.84
N HIS A 292 -12.80 11.17 11.45
CA HIS A 292 -11.58 10.81 10.76
C HIS A 292 -11.41 9.29 10.73
N TYR A 293 -11.09 8.75 9.57
CA TYR A 293 -10.61 7.39 9.37
C TYR A 293 -9.20 7.44 8.76
N CYS A 294 -8.20 7.17 9.58
CA CYS A 294 -6.78 7.30 9.22
C CYS A 294 -6.03 6.00 9.50
N VAL A 295 -6.62 4.86 9.14
CA VAL A 295 -6.04 3.54 9.41
C VAL A 295 -4.82 3.31 8.53
N ALA A 296 -3.68 3.14 9.16
CA ALA A 296 -2.48 2.68 8.46
C ALA A 296 -2.68 1.25 7.94
N ASN A 297 -2.16 0.96 6.74
CA ASN A 297 -2.34 -0.35 6.12
C ASN A 297 -3.81 -0.70 5.77
N MET A 298 -4.57 0.27 5.27
CA MET A 298 -5.96 0.08 4.85
C MET A 298 -6.22 -1.22 4.07
N PRO A 299 -5.42 -1.60 3.04
CA PRO A 299 -5.65 -2.80 2.25
C PRO A 299 -5.62 -4.11 3.03
N GLY A 300 -4.99 -4.13 4.21
CA GLY A 300 -4.95 -5.30 5.11
C GLY A 300 -6.33 -5.77 5.55
N ALA A 301 -7.32 -4.87 5.64
CA ALA A 301 -8.71 -5.22 5.95
C ALA A 301 -9.35 -6.17 4.94
N TYR A 302 -8.92 -6.14 3.70
CA TYR A 302 -9.41 -7.01 2.62
C TYR A 302 -8.33 -7.99 2.18
N ALA A 303 -7.78 -8.73 3.15
CA ALA A 303 -6.59 -9.55 3.00
C ALA A 303 -6.64 -10.52 1.80
N ARG A 304 -7.79 -11.16 1.53
CA ARG A 304 -7.94 -12.07 0.38
C ARG A 304 -7.76 -11.33 -0.96
N THR A 305 -8.49 -10.24 -1.16
CA THR A 305 -8.38 -9.43 -2.38
C THR A 305 -6.98 -8.84 -2.52
N ALA A 306 -6.43 -8.31 -1.43
CA ALA A 306 -5.12 -7.68 -1.41
C ALA A 306 -3.99 -8.70 -1.69
N THR A 307 -4.08 -9.92 -1.16
CA THR A 307 -3.15 -11.01 -1.47
C THR A 307 -3.19 -11.36 -2.96
N GLN A 308 -4.37 -11.57 -3.53
CA GLN A 308 -4.50 -11.90 -4.96
C GLN A 308 -3.96 -10.76 -5.85
N ALA A 309 -4.33 -9.53 -5.55
CA ALA A 309 -3.89 -8.37 -6.33
C ALA A 309 -2.37 -8.16 -6.27
N LEU A 310 -1.77 -8.31 -5.07
CA LEU A 310 -0.33 -8.20 -4.90
C LEU A 310 0.41 -9.32 -5.62
N THR A 311 0.00 -10.57 -5.42
CA THR A 311 0.70 -11.72 -6.01
C THR A 311 0.58 -11.76 -7.53
N ASN A 312 -0.50 -11.26 -8.12
CA ASN A 312 -0.62 -11.12 -9.57
C ASN A 312 0.48 -10.24 -10.19
N VAL A 313 0.98 -9.25 -9.46
CA VAL A 313 2.03 -8.35 -9.96
C VAL A 313 3.43 -8.77 -9.50
N THR A 314 3.57 -9.44 -8.34
CA THR A 314 4.88 -9.84 -7.79
C THR A 314 5.35 -11.19 -8.30
N ALA A 315 4.46 -12.15 -8.59
CA ALA A 315 4.80 -13.53 -8.93
C ALA A 315 5.84 -13.64 -10.05
N ARG A 316 5.68 -12.86 -11.12
CA ARG A 316 6.61 -12.85 -12.26
C ARG A 316 8.05 -12.48 -11.87
N TYR A 317 8.21 -11.60 -10.87
CA TYR A 317 9.53 -11.18 -10.38
C TYR A 317 10.12 -12.23 -9.44
N VAL A 318 9.29 -12.84 -8.58
CA VAL A 318 9.69 -13.97 -7.74
C VAL A 318 10.20 -15.12 -8.59
N GLU A 319 9.43 -15.51 -9.63
CA GLU A 319 9.83 -16.56 -10.58
C GLU A 319 11.13 -16.20 -11.32
N MET A 320 11.24 -14.96 -11.79
CA MET A 320 12.44 -14.50 -12.52
C MET A 320 13.70 -14.50 -11.63
N ILE A 321 13.58 -14.00 -10.39
CA ILE A 321 14.70 -14.01 -9.44
C ILE A 321 15.06 -15.45 -9.07
N ALA A 322 14.07 -16.32 -8.89
CA ALA A 322 14.30 -17.73 -8.60
C ALA A 322 15.05 -18.46 -9.74
N ASP A 323 14.64 -18.22 -10.99
CA ASP A 323 15.23 -18.87 -12.18
C ASP A 323 16.64 -18.34 -12.51
N LEU A 324 16.84 -17.03 -12.43
CA LEU A 324 18.04 -16.37 -12.98
C LEU A 324 19.03 -15.90 -11.90
N GLY A 325 18.59 -15.76 -10.65
CA GLY A 325 19.28 -14.96 -9.64
C GLY A 325 18.99 -13.45 -9.77
N LEU A 326 19.32 -12.69 -8.72
CA LEU A 326 18.98 -11.27 -8.66
C LEU A 326 19.69 -10.43 -9.73
N GLU A 327 20.98 -10.68 -9.96
CA GLU A 327 21.79 -9.91 -10.92
C GLU A 327 21.21 -10.03 -12.34
N ALA A 328 21.06 -11.25 -12.86
CA ALA A 328 20.53 -11.48 -14.20
C ALA A 328 19.05 -11.07 -14.33
N ALA A 329 18.27 -11.14 -13.24
CA ALA A 329 16.92 -10.58 -13.21
C ALA A 329 16.93 -9.05 -13.37
N CYS A 330 17.89 -8.35 -12.74
CA CYS A 330 18.09 -6.92 -12.88
C CYS A 330 18.58 -6.51 -14.27
N GLU A 331 19.37 -7.35 -14.93
CA GLU A 331 19.77 -7.13 -16.33
C GLU A 331 18.55 -7.22 -17.27
N LYS A 332 17.71 -8.24 -17.06
CA LYS A 332 16.50 -8.48 -17.84
C LYS A 332 15.41 -7.43 -17.60
N VAL A 333 15.28 -6.96 -16.37
CA VAL A 333 14.32 -5.93 -15.95
C VAL A 333 15.07 -4.86 -15.13
N PRO A 334 15.65 -3.84 -15.81
CA PRO A 334 16.46 -2.80 -15.14
C PRO A 334 15.74 -2.07 -14.00
N ALA A 335 14.40 -1.99 -14.03
CA ALA A 335 13.61 -1.40 -12.96
C ALA A 335 13.79 -2.08 -11.59
N LEU A 336 14.15 -3.36 -11.55
CA LEU A 336 14.45 -4.07 -10.30
C LEU A 336 15.63 -3.46 -9.54
N ARG A 337 16.60 -2.85 -10.26
CA ARG A 337 17.74 -2.15 -9.63
C ARG A 337 17.26 -1.00 -8.74
N GLY A 338 16.24 -0.25 -9.17
CA GLY A 338 15.59 0.81 -8.38
C GLY A 338 14.86 0.28 -7.14
N GLY A 339 14.46 -0.99 -7.17
CA GLY A 339 13.85 -1.67 -6.03
C GLY A 339 14.84 -2.03 -4.93
N ILE A 340 16.15 -2.14 -5.23
CA ILE A 340 17.16 -2.52 -4.24
C ILE A 340 17.48 -1.31 -3.37
N ASN A 341 17.00 -1.30 -2.14
CA ASN A 341 17.14 -0.18 -1.22
C ASN A 341 18.32 -0.34 -0.27
N VAL A 342 18.67 -1.58 0.06
CA VAL A 342 19.85 -1.95 0.87
C VAL A 342 20.56 -3.11 0.21
N HIS A 343 21.87 -3.03 0.08
CA HIS A 343 22.71 -4.09 -0.46
C HIS A 343 24.10 -4.06 0.19
N ASP A 344 24.61 -5.24 0.54
CA ASP A 344 25.93 -5.44 1.18
C ASP A 344 26.25 -4.42 2.29
N GLY A 345 25.30 -4.24 3.19
CA GLY A 345 25.43 -3.35 4.36
C GLY A 345 25.34 -1.85 4.06
N ARG A 346 24.92 -1.46 2.86
CA ARG A 346 24.85 -0.05 2.44
C ARG A 346 23.45 0.28 1.90
N VAL A 347 23.02 1.54 2.09
CA VAL A 347 21.81 2.06 1.45
C VAL A 347 22.14 2.40 0.00
N THR A 348 21.35 1.87 -0.92
CA THR A 348 21.49 2.10 -2.37
C THR A 348 20.38 2.97 -2.97
N CYS A 349 19.27 3.16 -2.25
CA CYS A 349 18.16 4.03 -2.65
C CYS A 349 18.42 5.47 -2.20
N PRO A 350 18.55 6.45 -3.13
CA PRO A 350 18.85 7.85 -2.77
C PRO A 350 17.83 8.47 -1.82
N MET A 351 16.54 8.21 -2.01
CA MET A 351 15.47 8.76 -1.16
C MET A 351 15.55 8.24 0.29
N VAL A 352 15.89 6.98 0.49
CA VAL A 352 16.10 6.40 1.82
C VAL A 352 17.34 7.03 2.48
N ALA A 353 18.42 7.18 1.71
CA ALA A 353 19.65 7.79 2.19
C ALA A 353 19.42 9.24 2.64
N GLU A 354 18.75 10.04 1.81
CA GLU A 354 18.39 11.42 2.12
C GLU A 354 17.53 11.54 3.38
N ALA A 355 16.48 10.70 3.49
CA ALA A 355 15.56 10.70 4.65
C ALA A 355 16.28 10.49 5.98
N HIS A 356 17.41 9.78 5.99
CA HIS A 356 18.15 9.45 7.21
C HIS A 356 19.50 10.16 7.34
N GLY A 357 19.86 11.00 6.38
CA GLY A 357 21.18 11.67 6.36
C GLY A 357 22.34 10.69 6.14
N LEU A 358 22.11 9.61 5.40
CA LEU A 358 23.09 8.58 5.07
C LEU A 358 23.64 8.80 3.66
N PRO A 359 24.87 8.33 3.35
CA PRO A 359 25.35 8.34 1.97
C PRO A 359 24.63 7.26 1.15
N ALA A 360 24.16 7.63 -0.05
CA ALA A 360 23.70 6.65 -1.03
C ALA A 360 24.91 5.98 -1.70
N ALA A 361 25.01 4.67 -1.60
CA ALA A 361 26.05 3.91 -2.27
C ALA A 361 25.62 3.53 -3.70
N PRO A 362 26.54 3.51 -4.68
CA PRO A 362 26.23 2.92 -5.97
C PRO A 362 25.89 1.43 -5.81
N LEU A 363 24.89 0.97 -6.54
CA LEU A 363 24.52 -0.44 -6.54
C LEU A 363 25.53 -1.25 -7.38
N ASP A 364 26.29 -2.09 -6.71
CA ASP A 364 27.18 -3.09 -7.34
C ASP A 364 26.68 -4.47 -6.93
N LEU A 365 26.13 -5.23 -7.88
CA LEU A 365 25.66 -6.60 -7.63
C LEU A 365 26.78 -7.63 -7.77
N GLY A 366 27.98 -7.20 -8.18
CA GLY A 366 29.11 -8.06 -8.45
C GLY A 366 28.91 -8.84 -9.76
N LYS A 367 29.97 -9.09 -10.53
CA LYS A 367 29.96 -10.18 -11.50
C LYS A 367 30.36 -11.44 -10.72
N ALA A 368 29.44 -12.42 -10.63
CA ALA A 368 29.74 -13.73 -10.06
C ALA A 368 30.86 -14.45 -10.83
#